data_5ae21989f1d96f9548256ffb21bd9e21
#
_entry.id   5ae21989f1d96f9548256ffb21bd9e21
#
_cell.length_a   1.000
_cell.length_b   1.000
_cell.length_c   1.000
_cell.angle_alpha   90.00
_cell.angle_beta   90.00
_cell.angle_gamma   90.00
#
_symmetry.space_group_name_H-M   'P 1'
#
loop_
_entity.id
_entity.type
_entity.pdbx_description
1 polymer ?
#
loop_
_entity_poly.entity_id
_entity_poly.type
_entity_poly.pdbx_seq_one_letter_code
_entity_poly.pdbx_strand_id
1 'polypeptide(L)'
;CVSVMHSSRHFQQWNSHPEHWKIWRGYDFGFSKPFSVGWYAADERGRLYRIKELYGCTGTPNEGLRKDPMEQARMIREAEENDPLLKGRVILGVADPAIFDESRGESIADMQEKSPNFLHWMPGDHTRLAGKMQFHYRLAFGEDGRPMLQVFNTCKHFIRTIPNLVYDESNVEDIDTTQEDHIYDECRYVLMENPISAAKHTQPPPMLDDPLDMDPRKDKTRFMRI
;
A
#
# COMPACT_ATOMS: atom_id res chain seq x y z
N CYS A 1 -12.86 0.91 -1.99
CA CYS A 1 -12.99 -0.46 -1.44
C CYS A 1 -11.62 -1.12 -1.42
N VAL A 2 -11.12 -1.52 -0.26
CA VAL A 2 -9.84 -2.24 -0.14
C VAL A 2 -10.11 -3.74 -0.39
N SER A 3 -9.38 -4.35 -1.33
CA SER A 3 -9.49 -5.79 -1.57
C SER A 3 -8.70 -6.55 -0.52
N VAL A 4 -9.39 -7.28 0.34
CA VAL A 4 -8.80 -8.05 1.44
C VAL A 4 -8.69 -9.51 1.05
N MET A 5 -7.49 -10.07 1.17
CA MET A 5 -7.19 -11.48 0.94
C MET A 5 -7.15 -12.25 2.27
N HIS A 6 -7.83 -13.40 2.32
CA HIS A 6 -7.72 -14.27 3.48
C HIS A 6 -6.39 -15.05 3.46
N SER A 7 -5.53 -14.79 4.43
CA SER A 7 -4.21 -15.40 4.55
C SER A 7 -4.26 -16.94 4.58
N SER A 8 -5.26 -17.52 5.25
CA SER A 8 -5.37 -18.98 5.43
C SER A 8 -5.65 -19.78 4.15
N ARG A 9 -6.34 -19.18 3.15
CA ARG A 9 -6.62 -19.86 1.87
C ARG A 9 -5.51 -19.65 0.84
N HIS A 10 -4.76 -18.58 0.94
CA HIS A 10 -3.69 -18.25 0.02
C HIS A 10 -2.31 -18.70 0.55
N PHE A 11 -2.16 -18.93 1.86
CA PHE A 11 -0.92 -19.43 2.45
C PHE A 11 -0.51 -20.79 1.85
N GLN A 12 -1.46 -21.65 1.48
CA GLN A 12 -1.14 -22.92 0.79
C GLN A 12 -0.68 -22.69 -0.67
N GLN A 13 -1.17 -21.67 -1.34
CA GLN A 13 -0.66 -21.24 -2.65
C GLN A 13 0.63 -20.42 -2.54
N TRP A 14 0.84 -19.72 -1.41
CA TRP A 14 1.98 -18.84 -1.15
C TRP A 14 3.17 -19.55 -0.51
N ASN A 15 3.05 -20.79 -0.04
CA ASN A 15 4.20 -21.64 0.27
C ASN A 15 5.14 -21.90 -0.93
N SER A 16 4.76 -21.41 -2.09
CA SER A 16 5.52 -21.44 -3.33
C SER A 16 5.57 -20.11 -4.06
N HIS A 17 5.39 -18.96 -3.33
CA HIS A 17 5.57 -17.70 -4.07
C HIS A 17 7.02 -17.66 -4.54
N PRO A 18 7.21 -17.33 -5.81
CA PRO A 18 8.50 -17.47 -6.46
C PRO A 18 9.56 -16.66 -5.70
N GLU A 19 10.71 -17.24 -5.45
CA GLU A 19 11.85 -16.56 -4.82
C GLU A 19 12.23 -15.27 -5.54
N HIS A 20 11.87 -15.16 -6.82
CA HIS A 20 12.17 -14.00 -7.66
C HIS A 20 11.23 -12.79 -7.44
N TRP A 21 10.13 -12.93 -6.68
CA TRP A 21 9.30 -11.77 -6.36
C TRP A 21 10.07 -10.80 -5.46
N LYS A 22 10.03 -9.52 -5.84
CA LYS A 22 10.65 -8.47 -5.04
C LYS A 22 9.86 -8.23 -3.77
N ILE A 23 10.58 -8.11 -2.67
CA ILE A 23 9.98 -7.71 -1.38
C ILE A 23 10.40 -6.28 -1.08
N TRP A 24 9.40 -5.45 -0.83
CA TRP A 24 9.56 -4.07 -0.40
C TRP A 24 9.17 -3.93 1.07
N ARG A 25 9.84 -2.99 1.74
CA ARG A 25 9.50 -2.56 3.09
C ARG A 25 9.33 -1.06 3.07
N GLY A 26 8.12 -0.56 3.38
CA GLY A 26 7.85 0.85 3.60
C GLY A 26 8.01 1.19 5.08
N TYR A 27 8.43 2.43 5.37
CA TYR A 27 8.57 2.92 6.73
C TYR A 27 8.21 4.39 6.85
N ASP A 28 7.36 4.68 7.83
CA ASP A 28 7.04 6.02 8.32
C ASP A 28 7.41 6.09 9.81
N PHE A 29 8.35 6.99 10.14
CA PHE A 29 8.83 7.12 11.52
C PHE A 29 7.82 7.85 12.40
N GLY A 30 7.61 7.34 13.60
CA GLY A 30 6.84 8.00 14.64
C GLY A 30 7.39 7.69 16.03
N PHE A 31 7.32 8.66 16.94
CA PHE A 31 7.68 8.50 18.36
C PHE A 31 6.44 8.70 19.25
N SER A 32 5.91 9.92 19.32
CA SER A 32 4.65 10.23 20.01
C SER A 32 3.42 9.85 19.20
N LYS A 33 3.55 9.83 17.89
CA LYS A 33 2.62 9.25 16.92
C LYS A 33 3.08 7.84 16.56
N PRO A 34 2.18 6.96 16.08
CA PRO A 34 2.56 5.62 15.67
C PRO A 34 3.59 5.65 14.55
N PHE A 35 4.60 4.80 14.60
CA PHE A 35 5.35 4.45 13.41
C PHE A 35 4.63 3.38 12.61
N SER A 36 4.84 3.35 11.31
CA SER A 36 4.28 2.35 10.41
C SER A 36 5.35 1.63 9.60
N VAL A 37 5.24 0.32 9.54
CA VAL A 37 6.04 -0.52 8.64
C VAL A 37 5.12 -1.47 7.91
N GLY A 38 5.24 -1.51 6.58
CA GLY A 38 4.52 -2.46 5.74
C GLY A 38 5.46 -3.25 4.86
N TRP A 39 5.21 -4.56 4.72
CA TRP A 39 5.94 -5.41 3.78
C TRP A 39 5.06 -5.77 2.61
N TYR A 40 5.63 -5.66 1.41
CA TYR A 40 4.92 -5.84 0.15
C TYR A 40 5.69 -6.79 -0.76
N ALA A 41 4.99 -7.77 -1.31
CA ALA A 41 5.51 -8.60 -2.39
C ALA A 41 5.01 -8.05 -3.73
N ALA A 42 5.90 -7.98 -4.73
CA ALA A 42 5.56 -7.55 -6.09
C ALA A 42 5.64 -8.72 -7.05
N ASP A 43 4.54 -9.03 -7.76
CA ASP A 43 4.54 -10.04 -8.81
C ASP A 43 5.10 -9.50 -10.14
N GLU A 44 5.25 -10.37 -11.14
CA GLU A 44 5.80 -10.02 -12.46
C GLU A 44 4.92 -9.03 -13.23
N ARG A 45 3.65 -8.88 -12.84
CA ARG A 45 2.71 -7.92 -13.43
C ARG A 45 2.74 -6.56 -12.74
N GLY A 46 3.58 -6.43 -11.69
CA GLY A 46 3.67 -5.23 -10.87
C GLY A 46 2.52 -5.07 -9.87
N ARG A 47 1.72 -6.12 -9.62
CA ARG A 47 0.73 -6.11 -8.54
C ARG A 47 1.44 -6.23 -7.21
N LEU A 48 1.05 -5.39 -6.27
CA LEU A 48 1.57 -5.39 -4.91
C LEU A 48 0.61 -6.10 -3.97
N TYR A 49 1.19 -6.90 -3.09
CA TYR A 49 0.50 -7.59 -2.01
C TYR A 49 1.08 -7.13 -0.69
N ARG A 50 0.31 -6.38 0.11
CA ARG A 50 0.70 -6.07 1.49
C ARG A 50 0.53 -7.32 2.32
N ILE A 51 1.65 -7.96 2.65
CA ILE A 51 1.69 -9.29 3.28
C ILE A 51 1.79 -9.23 4.79
N LYS A 52 2.36 -8.15 5.32
CA LYS A 52 2.59 -7.97 6.76
C LYS A 52 2.61 -6.49 7.11
N GLU A 53 2.29 -6.18 8.35
CA GLU A 53 2.45 -4.86 8.93
C GLU A 53 3.00 -4.93 10.36
N LEU A 54 3.71 -3.88 10.75
CA LEU A 54 4.09 -3.58 12.12
C LEU A 54 3.68 -2.13 12.38
N TYR A 55 2.75 -1.93 13.31
CA TYR A 55 2.20 -0.62 13.59
C TYR A 55 2.41 -0.26 15.06
N GLY A 56 3.17 0.80 15.30
CA GLY A 56 3.65 1.19 16.62
C GLY A 56 2.65 2.02 17.42
N CYS A 57 1.41 1.52 17.59
CA CYS A 57 0.39 2.19 18.41
C CYS A 57 0.19 1.52 19.78
N THR A 58 -0.24 2.30 20.77
CA THR A 58 -0.54 1.83 22.13
C THR A 58 -1.87 1.06 22.25
N GLY A 59 -2.70 1.11 21.20
CA GLY A 59 -4.10 0.69 21.23
C GLY A 59 -5.08 1.87 21.26
N THR A 60 -4.61 3.06 21.67
CA THR A 60 -5.34 4.32 21.48
C THR A 60 -5.06 4.81 20.06
N PRO A 61 -6.09 5.20 19.28
CA PRO A 61 -5.88 5.73 17.95
C PRO A 61 -4.89 6.90 17.93
N ASN A 62 -3.97 6.89 16.95
CA ASN A 62 -2.99 7.95 16.72
C ASN A 62 -2.02 8.23 17.90
N GLU A 63 -1.84 7.26 18.81
CA GLU A 63 -0.88 7.33 19.92
C GLU A 63 0.24 6.31 19.75
N GLY A 64 1.50 6.81 19.66
CA GLY A 64 2.69 6.00 19.42
C GLY A 64 3.26 5.33 20.67
N LEU A 65 3.96 4.21 20.46
CA LEU A 65 4.63 3.43 21.53
C LEU A 65 5.83 4.14 22.17
N ARG A 66 6.26 5.29 21.65
CA ARG A 66 7.43 6.07 22.09
C ARG A 66 8.73 5.26 22.10
N LYS A 67 8.90 4.41 21.09
CA LYS A 67 10.11 3.66 20.87
C LYS A 67 11.15 4.51 20.13
N ASP A 68 12.39 4.47 20.57
CA ASP A 68 13.48 5.15 19.87
C ASP A 68 13.80 4.46 18.53
N PRO A 69 14.59 5.11 17.64
CA PRO A 69 14.90 4.56 16.32
C PRO A 69 15.54 3.18 16.36
N MET A 70 16.40 2.90 17.34
CA MET A 70 17.11 1.62 17.45
C MET A 70 16.18 0.50 17.95
N GLU A 71 15.26 0.82 18.87
CA GLU A 71 14.21 -0.11 19.31
C GLU A 71 13.27 -0.46 18.15
N GLN A 72 12.87 0.56 17.35
CA GLN A 72 12.04 0.32 16.16
C GLN A 72 12.78 -0.56 15.16
N ALA A 73 14.06 -0.31 14.90
CA ALA A 73 14.90 -1.14 14.03
C ALA A 73 14.95 -2.60 14.50
N ARG A 74 15.15 -2.82 15.82
CA ARG A 74 15.13 -4.17 16.40
C ARG A 74 13.79 -4.87 16.18
N MET A 75 12.66 -4.17 16.42
CA MET A 75 11.32 -4.71 16.18
C MET A 75 11.10 -5.08 14.71
N ILE A 76 11.60 -4.27 13.77
CA ILE A 76 11.53 -4.54 12.33
C ILE A 76 12.30 -5.83 12.01
N ARG A 77 13.54 -5.95 12.49
CA ARG A 77 14.35 -7.15 12.26
C ARG A 77 13.74 -8.41 12.86
N GLU A 78 13.25 -8.33 14.08
CA GLU A 78 12.54 -9.44 14.73
C GLU A 78 11.30 -9.87 13.91
N ALA A 79 10.56 -8.90 13.36
CA ALA A 79 9.42 -9.19 12.52
C ALA A 79 9.81 -9.90 11.20
N GLU A 80 10.96 -9.56 10.61
CA GLU A 80 11.49 -10.19 9.39
C GLU A 80 12.05 -11.59 9.65
N GLU A 81 12.80 -11.76 10.73
CA GLU A 81 13.43 -13.05 11.08
C GLU A 81 12.42 -14.11 11.51
N ASN A 82 11.31 -13.68 12.12
CA ASN A 82 10.26 -14.59 12.60
C ASN A 82 9.16 -14.87 11.55
N ASP A 83 9.24 -14.27 10.37
CA ASP A 83 8.23 -14.44 9.34
C ASP A 83 8.74 -15.34 8.20
N PRO A 84 8.08 -16.48 7.93
CA PRO A 84 8.52 -17.40 6.89
C PRO A 84 8.57 -16.80 5.48
N LEU A 85 7.78 -15.75 5.21
CA LEU A 85 7.75 -15.08 3.91
C LEU A 85 8.87 -14.06 3.74
N LEU A 86 9.48 -13.61 4.84
CA LEU A 86 10.48 -12.55 4.86
C LEU A 86 11.88 -13.06 5.20
N LYS A 87 11.96 -14.11 6.00
CA LYS A 87 13.23 -14.67 6.51
C LYS A 87 14.17 -15.05 5.38
N GLY A 88 15.37 -14.49 5.43
CA GLY A 88 16.42 -14.76 4.44
C GLY A 88 16.20 -14.11 3.07
N ARG A 89 15.17 -13.28 2.91
CA ARG A 89 14.89 -12.56 1.66
C ARG A 89 15.67 -11.25 1.59
N VAL A 90 16.00 -10.85 0.37
CA VAL A 90 16.44 -9.47 0.10
C VAL A 90 15.22 -8.57 0.15
N ILE A 91 15.23 -7.59 1.05
CA ILE A 91 14.14 -6.64 1.28
C ILE A 91 14.62 -5.24 0.92
N LEU A 92 13.94 -4.60 -0.01
CA LEU A 92 14.22 -3.23 -0.43
C LEU A 92 13.46 -2.27 0.50
N GLY A 93 14.19 -1.46 1.26
CA GLY A 93 13.62 -0.51 2.21
C GLY A 93 13.41 0.87 1.59
N VAL A 94 12.23 1.45 1.72
CA VAL A 94 11.93 2.84 1.37
C VAL A 94 11.25 3.51 2.56
N ALA A 95 11.63 4.75 2.86
CA ALA A 95 11.15 5.42 4.06
C ALA A 95 10.89 6.91 3.82
N ASP A 96 10.18 7.53 4.77
CA ASP A 96 10.01 8.97 4.80
C ASP A 96 11.37 9.67 4.66
N PRO A 97 11.53 10.60 3.70
CA PRO A 97 12.74 11.41 3.57
C PRO A 97 13.16 12.12 4.85
N ALA A 98 12.26 12.42 5.77
CA ALA A 98 12.59 13.05 7.03
C ALA A 98 13.54 12.24 7.93
N ILE A 99 13.61 10.90 7.78
CA ILE A 99 14.55 10.07 8.55
C ILE A 99 16.01 10.24 8.14
N PHE A 100 16.26 10.90 7.00
CA PHE A 100 17.63 11.18 6.48
C PHE A 100 18.12 12.58 6.88
N ASP A 101 17.34 13.33 7.69
CA ASP A 101 17.73 14.67 8.14
C ASP A 101 18.88 14.60 9.18
N GLU A 102 20.03 15.13 8.80
CA GLU A 102 21.24 15.23 9.65
C GLU A 102 21.37 16.60 10.36
N SER A 103 20.42 17.51 10.18
CA SER A 103 20.51 18.89 10.70
C SER A 103 20.68 18.97 12.23
N ARG A 104 20.32 17.90 12.94
CA ARG A 104 20.39 17.81 14.40
C ARG A 104 21.36 16.74 14.91
N GLY A 105 22.22 16.23 14.05
CA GLY A 105 23.17 15.17 14.35
C GLY A 105 22.99 13.96 13.42
N GLU A 106 23.28 12.78 13.93
CA GLU A 106 23.15 11.55 13.16
C GLU A 106 21.67 11.31 12.76
N SER A 107 21.44 10.96 11.50
CA SER A 107 20.10 10.69 10.99
C SER A 107 19.52 9.39 11.57
N ILE A 108 18.19 9.28 11.56
CA ILE A 108 17.49 8.05 11.97
C ILE A 108 17.88 6.89 11.04
N ALA A 109 18.03 7.16 9.74
CA ALA A 109 18.46 6.16 8.77
C ALA A 109 19.84 5.60 9.11
N ASP A 110 20.82 6.47 9.42
CA ASP A 110 22.16 6.05 9.81
C ASP A 110 22.18 5.26 11.12
N MET A 111 21.39 5.69 12.11
CA MET A 111 21.23 4.94 13.36
C MET A 111 20.74 3.51 13.11
N GLN A 112 19.74 3.35 12.25
CA GLN A 112 19.14 2.05 11.96
C GLN A 112 20.00 1.16 11.06
N GLU A 113 20.90 1.74 10.25
CA GLU A 113 21.86 1.00 9.41
C GLU A 113 22.99 0.39 10.20
N LYS A 114 23.25 0.85 11.43
CA LYS A 114 24.32 0.31 12.29
C LYS A 114 23.98 -1.06 12.87
N SER A 115 25.06 -1.74 13.30
CA SER A 115 24.96 -2.97 14.10
C SER A 115 24.08 -2.77 15.34
N PRO A 116 23.26 -3.76 15.73
CA PRO A 116 23.13 -5.08 15.11
C PRO A 116 22.04 -5.18 14.03
N ASN A 117 21.32 -4.09 13.74
CA ASN A 117 20.08 -4.15 12.95
C ASN A 117 20.34 -4.15 11.43
N PHE A 118 21.30 -3.34 10.95
CA PHE A 118 21.65 -3.24 9.53
C PHE A 118 20.45 -3.04 8.60
N LEU A 119 19.54 -2.13 8.97
CA LEU A 119 18.41 -1.76 8.13
C LEU A 119 18.84 -0.68 7.14
N HIS A 120 18.83 -1.01 5.86
CA HIS A 120 19.09 -0.05 4.80
C HIS A 120 17.78 0.55 4.28
N TRP A 121 17.76 1.87 4.08
CA TRP A 121 16.64 2.63 3.58
C TRP A 121 17.03 3.48 2.38
N MET A 122 16.09 3.64 1.46
CA MET A 122 16.12 4.63 0.40
C MET A 122 15.10 5.73 0.74
N PRO A 123 15.40 7.01 0.44
CA PRO A 123 14.42 8.07 0.63
C PRO A 123 13.28 7.90 -0.36
N GLY A 124 12.05 7.87 0.14
CA GLY A 124 10.84 7.78 -0.67
C GLY A 124 10.49 9.10 -1.36
N ASP A 125 9.82 9.03 -2.50
CA ASP A 125 9.24 10.21 -3.11
C ASP A 125 8.03 10.67 -2.29
N HIS A 126 8.12 11.89 -1.74
CA HIS A 126 7.09 12.49 -0.91
C HIS A 126 6.06 13.32 -1.69
N THR A 127 6.06 13.29 -3.03
CA THR A 127 5.10 14.01 -3.88
C THR A 127 3.68 13.50 -3.60
N ARG A 128 2.91 14.26 -2.81
CA ARG A 128 1.63 13.82 -2.25
C ARG A 128 0.59 13.51 -3.33
N LEU A 129 0.41 14.42 -4.29
CA LEU A 129 -0.58 14.23 -5.36
C LEU A 129 -0.27 13.01 -6.23
N ALA A 130 0.98 12.83 -6.65
CA ALA A 130 1.40 11.67 -7.44
C ALA A 130 1.17 10.37 -6.66
N GLY A 131 1.53 10.34 -5.38
CA GLY A 131 1.32 9.19 -4.50
C GLY A 131 -0.16 8.86 -4.31
N LYS A 132 -1.03 9.86 -4.11
CA LYS A 132 -2.48 9.70 -4.06
C LYS A 132 -3.03 9.08 -5.35
N MET A 133 -2.54 9.55 -6.51
CA MET A 133 -2.94 8.97 -7.80
C MET A 133 -2.50 7.50 -7.93
N GLN A 134 -1.32 7.13 -7.41
CA GLN A 134 -0.89 5.72 -7.36
C GLN A 134 -1.83 4.86 -6.51
N PHE A 135 -2.31 5.35 -5.37
CA PHE A 135 -3.35 4.65 -4.60
C PHE A 135 -4.62 4.43 -5.44
N HIS A 136 -5.12 5.47 -6.11
CA HIS A 136 -6.32 5.35 -6.94
C HIS A 136 -6.15 4.32 -8.07
N TYR A 137 -5.03 4.38 -8.79
CA TYR A 137 -4.75 3.44 -9.88
C TYR A 137 -4.66 1.99 -9.39
N ARG A 138 -4.04 1.77 -8.22
CA ARG A 138 -3.84 0.43 -7.67
C ARG A 138 -5.06 -0.15 -6.99
N LEU A 139 -5.97 0.69 -6.47
CA LEU A 139 -7.23 0.24 -5.89
C LEU A 139 -8.33 0.05 -6.93
N ALA A 140 -8.16 0.58 -8.15
CA ALA A 140 -9.07 0.32 -9.26
C ALA A 140 -8.97 -1.15 -9.68
N PHE A 141 -10.11 -1.74 -10.09
CA PHE A 141 -10.15 -3.10 -10.61
C PHE A 141 -9.54 -3.14 -12.01
N GLY A 142 -8.58 -4.04 -12.22
CA GLY A 142 -7.99 -4.32 -13.52
C GLY A 142 -8.90 -5.17 -14.40
N GLU A 143 -8.43 -5.49 -15.61
CA GLU A 143 -9.16 -6.33 -16.58
C GLU A 143 -9.46 -7.74 -16.05
N ASP A 144 -8.62 -8.26 -15.15
CA ASP A 144 -8.81 -9.55 -14.48
C ASP A 144 -9.77 -9.49 -13.27
N GLY A 145 -10.45 -8.36 -13.08
CA GLY A 145 -11.37 -8.13 -11.97
C GLY A 145 -10.68 -8.03 -10.59
N ARG A 146 -9.37 -7.81 -10.54
CA ARG A 146 -8.59 -7.68 -9.31
C ARG A 146 -7.85 -6.35 -9.28
N PRO A 147 -7.74 -5.70 -8.11
CA PRO A 147 -6.94 -4.49 -7.99
C PRO A 147 -5.45 -4.80 -8.02
N MET A 148 -4.64 -3.79 -8.33
CA MET A 148 -3.18 -3.85 -8.37
C MET A 148 -2.53 -3.69 -6.99
N LEU A 149 -3.31 -3.40 -5.94
CA LEU A 149 -2.91 -3.49 -4.53
C LEU A 149 -3.89 -4.40 -3.81
N GLN A 150 -3.38 -5.47 -3.24
CA GLN A 150 -4.13 -6.41 -2.42
C GLN A 150 -3.53 -6.47 -1.01
N VAL A 151 -4.36 -6.72 0.00
CA VAL A 151 -3.98 -6.63 1.40
C VAL A 151 -4.37 -7.92 2.13
N PHE A 152 -3.45 -8.51 2.88
CA PHE A 152 -3.76 -9.66 3.71
C PHE A 152 -4.66 -9.25 4.87
N ASN A 153 -5.58 -10.12 5.25
CA ASN A 153 -6.50 -9.89 6.37
C ASN A 153 -5.79 -9.77 7.73
N THR A 154 -4.51 -10.12 7.79
CA THR A 154 -3.64 -9.93 8.96
C THR A 154 -3.19 -8.48 9.12
N CYS A 155 -3.23 -7.67 8.06
CA CYS A 155 -2.93 -6.24 8.06
C CYS A 155 -4.14 -5.43 8.59
N LYS A 156 -4.44 -5.60 9.86
CA LYS A 156 -5.67 -5.07 10.50
C LYS A 156 -5.69 -3.55 10.58
N HIS A 157 -4.53 -2.94 10.82
CA HIS A 157 -4.43 -1.48 10.93
C HIS A 157 -4.60 -0.81 9.57
N PHE A 158 -4.01 -1.35 8.50
CA PHE A 158 -4.26 -0.88 7.13
C PHE A 158 -5.75 -0.93 6.78
N ILE A 159 -6.39 -2.09 7.06
CA ILE A 159 -7.82 -2.31 6.77
C ILE A 159 -8.70 -1.34 7.58
N ARG A 160 -8.27 -0.98 8.80
CA ARG A 160 -8.98 -0.05 9.67
C ARG A 160 -8.77 1.41 9.26
N THR A 161 -7.55 1.83 8.95
CA THR A 161 -7.21 3.26 8.78
C THR A 161 -7.51 3.76 7.37
N ILE A 162 -7.07 3.06 6.32
CA ILE A 162 -7.18 3.55 4.94
C ILE A 162 -8.61 3.92 4.51
N PRO A 163 -9.65 3.11 4.81
CA PRO A 163 -11.02 3.47 4.41
C PRO A 163 -11.62 4.67 5.17
N ASN A 164 -11.01 5.05 6.30
CA ASN A 164 -11.49 6.13 7.16
C ASN A 164 -10.79 7.47 6.90
N LEU A 165 -9.78 7.49 6.03
CA LEU A 165 -9.12 8.75 5.67
C LEU A 165 -10.09 9.67 4.93
N VAL A 166 -10.14 10.93 5.36
CA VAL A 166 -10.91 11.97 4.71
C VAL A 166 -9.99 12.97 4.02
N TYR A 167 -10.56 13.75 3.11
CA TYR A 167 -9.85 14.82 2.43
C TYR A 167 -9.62 16.01 3.38
N ASP A 168 -8.54 16.73 3.14
CA ASP A 168 -8.29 18.00 3.80
C ASP A 168 -9.34 19.03 3.35
N GLU A 169 -9.97 19.73 4.30
CA GLU A 169 -10.99 20.75 3.99
C GLU A 169 -10.42 21.96 3.25
N SER A 170 -9.15 22.26 3.49
CA SER A 170 -8.44 23.39 2.84
C SER A 170 -7.80 23.02 1.53
N ASN A 171 -7.49 21.74 1.33
CA ASN A 171 -6.89 21.18 0.11
C ASN A 171 -7.53 19.84 -0.24
N VAL A 172 -8.65 19.89 -0.93
CA VAL A 172 -9.44 18.71 -1.33
C VAL A 172 -8.67 17.73 -2.25
N GLU A 173 -7.50 18.12 -2.75
CA GLU A 173 -6.62 17.25 -3.52
C GLU A 173 -5.72 16.40 -2.63
N ASP A 174 -5.67 16.66 -1.31
CA ASP A 174 -4.87 15.91 -0.34
C ASP A 174 -5.76 15.25 0.73
N ILE A 175 -5.14 14.40 1.55
CA ILE A 175 -5.79 13.85 2.75
C ILE A 175 -5.50 14.74 3.95
N ASP A 176 -6.40 14.72 4.93
CA ASP A 176 -6.21 15.39 6.21
C ASP A 176 -5.11 14.68 7.03
N THR A 177 -3.96 15.34 7.18
CA THR A 177 -2.78 14.83 7.91
C THR A 177 -2.91 14.93 9.43
N THR A 178 -4.00 15.50 9.95
CA THR A 178 -4.28 15.50 11.39
C THR A 178 -4.80 14.15 11.88
N GLN A 179 -5.20 13.29 10.95
CA GLN A 179 -5.71 11.94 11.21
C GLN A 179 -4.58 10.92 11.34
N GLU A 180 -4.97 9.65 11.44
CA GLU A 180 -4.07 8.52 11.54
C GLU A 180 -3.61 8.09 10.13
N ASP A 181 -2.75 8.87 9.49
CA ASP A 181 -2.32 8.74 8.08
C ASP A 181 -0.99 7.98 7.90
N HIS A 182 -0.32 7.58 8.99
CA HIS A 182 1.02 6.97 8.96
C HIS A 182 1.12 5.73 8.06
N ILE A 183 0.08 4.89 8.03
CA ILE A 183 0.03 3.72 7.15
C ILE A 183 -0.15 4.13 5.69
N TYR A 184 -0.89 5.22 5.44
CA TYR A 184 -1.03 5.76 4.11
C TYR A 184 0.30 6.30 3.58
N ASP A 185 1.03 7.08 4.37
CA ASP A 185 2.30 7.65 3.97
C ASP A 185 3.36 6.56 3.75
N GLU A 186 3.50 5.62 4.66
CA GLU A 186 4.38 4.46 4.50
C GLU A 186 4.06 3.67 3.20
N CYS A 187 2.78 3.39 2.95
CA CYS A 187 2.36 2.69 1.74
C CYS A 187 2.63 3.51 0.48
N ARG A 188 2.37 4.81 0.53
CA ARG A 188 2.60 5.74 -0.58
C ARG A 188 4.05 5.73 -1.06
N TYR A 189 5.03 5.68 -0.16
CA TYR A 189 6.44 5.57 -0.55
C TYR A 189 6.70 4.30 -1.35
N VAL A 190 6.17 3.14 -0.94
CA VAL A 190 6.32 1.89 -1.70
C VAL A 190 5.61 1.96 -3.05
N LEU A 191 4.44 2.59 -3.12
CA LEU A 191 3.71 2.74 -4.39
C LEU A 191 4.49 3.60 -5.39
N MET A 192 5.18 4.65 -4.91
CA MET A 192 5.98 5.55 -5.75
C MET A 192 7.25 4.88 -6.29
N GLU A 193 7.83 3.91 -5.57
CA GLU A 193 8.93 3.07 -6.07
C GLU A 193 8.50 2.07 -7.16
N ASN A 194 7.20 1.80 -7.25
CA ASN A 194 6.62 0.84 -8.18
C ASN A 194 5.45 1.49 -8.97
N PRO A 195 5.65 2.64 -9.63
CA PRO A 195 4.54 3.36 -10.24
C PRO A 195 3.88 2.56 -11.37
N ILE A 196 2.55 2.65 -11.46
CA ILE A 196 1.78 2.11 -12.57
C ILE A 196 1.03 3.23 -13.30
N SER A 197 0.77 3.01 -14.58
CA SER A 197 -0.10 3.90 -15.36
C SER A 197 -1.57 3.67 -14.98
N ALA A 198 -2.39 4.71 -15.14
CA ALA A 198 -3.85 4.55 -15.05
C ALA A 198 -4.30 3.43 -15.98
N ALA A 199 -5.15 2.53 -15.48
CA ALA A 199 -5.79 1.56 -16.34
C ALA A 199 -6.52 2.32 -17.47
N LYS A 200 -6.22 1.98 -18.73
CA LYS A 200 -7.04 2.50 -19.83
C LYS A 200 -8.44 2.01 -19.56
N HIS A 201 -9.39 2.93 -19.39
CA HIS A 201 -10.80 2.55 -19.37
C HIS A 201 -11.10 1.88 -20.71
N THR A 202 -11.12 0.56 -20.71
CA THR A 202 -11.84 -0.16 -21.74
C THR A 202 -13.27 0.28 -21.61
N GLN A 203 -13.88 0.67 -22.72
CA GLN A 203 -15.30 1.09 -22.76
C GLN A 203 -16.11 0.11 -21.92
N PRO A 204 -17.07 0.59 -21.13
CA PRO A 204 -17.97 -0.31 -20.42
C PRO A 204 -18.50 -1.35 -21.42
N PRO A 205 -18.67 -2.62 -21.01
CA PRO A 205 -19.24 -3.61 -21.90
C PRO A 205 -20.52 -3.02 -22.53
N PRO A 206 -20.75 -3.26 -23.82
CA PRO A 206 -21.94 -2.72 -24.47
C PRO A 206 -23.14 -3.03 -23.57
N MET A 207 -23.88 -1.99 -23.21
CA MET A 207 -25.08 -2.19 -22.41
C MET A 207 -25.90 -3.25 -23.12
N LEU A 208 -26.14 -4.37 -22.43
CA LEU A 208 -27.14 -5.34 -22.88
C LEU A 208 -28.36 -4.54 -23.21
N ASP A 209 -28.93 -4.75 -24.41
CA ASP A 209 -30.15 -4.06 -24.86
C ASP A 209 -31.14 -4.04 -23.70
N ASP A 210 -31.37 -2.85 -23.17
CA ASP A 210 -32.36 -2.64 -22.13
C ASP A 210 -33.71 -2.99 -22.76
N PRO A 211 -34.45 -4.00 -22.25
CA PRO A 211 -35.78 -4.33 -22.78
C PRO A 211 -36.75 -3.16 -22.75
N LEU A 212 -36.42 -2.10 -22.00
CA LEU A 212 -37.21 -0.87 -21.86
C LEU A 212 -36.64 0.28 -22.71
N ASP A 213 -35.56 0.07 -23.48
CA ASP A 213 -35.04 1.08 -24.41
C ASP A 213 -35.98 1.28 -25.59
N MET A 214 -36.90 2.19 -25.42
CA MET A 214 -37.90 2.63 -26.42
C MET A 214 -37.29 3.66 -27.41
N ASP A 215 -36.04 3.53 -27.85
CA ASP A 215 -35.45 4.42 -28.86
C ASP A 215 -36.19 4.19 -30.22
N PRO A 216 -37.04 5.14 -30.66
CA PRO A 216 -37.85 4.97 -31.87
C PRO A 216 -37.01 4.91 -33.17
N ARG A 217 -35.67 5.16 -33.05
CA ARG A 217 -34.75 5.07 -34.19
C ARG A 217 -34.25 3.66 -34.46
N LYS A 218 -34.36 2.74 -33.50
CA LYS A 218 -33.94 1.32 -33.63
C LYS A 218 -34.98 0.45 -34.34
N ASP A 219 -36.19 0.91 -34.50
CA ASP A 219 -37.32 0.10 -34.98
C ASP A 219 -37.50 0.09 -36.52
N LYS A 220 -36.63 0.82 -37.28
CA LYS A 220 -36.79 0.90 -38.75
C LYS A 220 -36.31 -0.31 -39.55
N THR A 221 -35.69 -1.31 -38.92
CA THR A 221 -35.16 -2.50 -39.62
C THR A 221 -36.02 -3.76 -39.44
N ARG A 222 -37.11 -3.71 -38.66
CA ARG A 222 -37.93 -4.88 -38.36
C ARG A 222 -39.08 -5.13 -39.35
N PHE A 223 -39.31 -4.21 -40.32
CA PHE A 223 -40.44 -4.29 -41.26
C PHE A 223 -40.08 -4.54 -42.73
N MET A 224 -38.85 -5.04 -43.02
CA MET A 224 -38.52 -5.49 -44.37
C MET A 224 -38.07 -6.94 -44.40
N ARG A 225 -38.97 -7.86 -44.07
CA ARG A 225 -38.99 -9.27 -44.50
C ARG A 225 -40.41 -9.79 -44.50
N ILE A 226 -41.10 -9.58 -45.62
CA ILE A 226 -42.16 -10.44 -46.16
C ILE A 226 -41.72 -10.80 -47.57
#